data_2e3ff23b0eb8e3e80fceac71d4ec4170
#
_entry.id   2e3ff23b0eb8e3e80fceac71d4ec4170
#
_cell.length_a   1.000
_cell.length_b   1.000
_cell.length_c   1.000
_cell.angle_alpha   90.00
_cell.angle_beta   90.00
_cell.angle_gamma   90.00
#
_symmetry.space_group_name_H-M   'P 1'
#
loop_
_entity.id
_entity.type
_entity.pdbx_description
1 polymer ?
#
loop_
_entity_poly.entity_id
_entity_poly.type
_entity_poly.pdbx_seq_one_letter_code
_entity_poly.pdbx_strand_id
1 'polypeptide(L)'
;YEKQTGRTVRIVYTAHDSQLVCPNHLMQRPSGKLCQECLGQKQWNCTKHKCIHNSRVKSLLGSVEAKIYQHNHAYRMFDTVICPSHFLEEVLKTNPDLDGKTVTMHNFLPEQELYPVKKEDYVLYFGRFSEEKGIKTLLKACEKLNDIPFVFAGKGPLENEVNQLKNVKNIGFTKGKKLYQTCLL
;
A
#
# COMPACT_ATOMS: atom_id res chain seq x y z
N TYR A 1 -13.03 -26.35 12.53
CA TYR A 1 -13.77 -26.80 11.35
C TYR A 1 -13.26 -28.16 10.84
N GLU A 2 -11.96 -28.32 10.57
CA GLU A 2 -11.38 -29.59 10.10
C GLU A 2 -11.60 -30.76 11.07
N LYS A 3 -11.39 -30.53 12.37
CA LYS A 3 -11.67 -31.54 13.42
C LYS A 3 -13.11 -31.98 13.47
N GLN A 4 -14.06 -31.12 13.06
CA GLN A 4 -15.51 -31.41 13.09
C GLN A 4 -16.02 -32.06 11.80
N THR A 5 -15.39 -31.74 10.67
CA THR A 5 -15.89 -32.10 9.33
C THR A 5 -15.00 -33.13 8.62
N GLY A 6 -13.78 -33.36 9.09
CA GLY A 6 -12.78 -34.19 8.42
C GLY A 6 -12.33 -33.68 7.05
N ARG A 7 -12.67 -32.43 6.71
CA ARG A 7 -12.30 -31.79 5.43
C ARG A 7 -11.09 -30.90 5.61
N THR A 8 -10.09 -31.05 4.76
CA THR A 8 -8.94 -30.16 4.70
C THR A 8 -9.35 -28.83 4.10
N VAL A 9 -9.05 -27.73 4.79
CA VAL A 9 -9.30 -26.36 4.33
C VAL A 9 -7.96 -25.75 3.87
N ARG A 10 -7.90 -25.29 2.64
CA ARG A 10 -6.74 -24.53 2.16
C ARG A 10 -6.92 -23.05 2.44
N ILE A 11 -5.87 -22.43 2.98
CA ILE A 11 -5.85 -21.00 3.34
C ILE A 11 -4.96 -20.27 2.35
N VAL A 12 -5.59 -19.44 1.52
CA VAL A 12 -4.90 -18.54 0.59
C VAL A 12 -4.98 -17.13 1.13
N TYR A 13 -3.84 -16.46 1.29
CA TYR A 13 -3.76 -15.09 1.76
C TYR A 13 -3.26 -14.18 0.64
N THR A 14 -3.93 -13.07 0.38
CA THR A 14 -3.43 -12.04 -0.54
C THR A 14 -2.80 -10.91 0.26
N ALA A 15 -1.50 -10.73 0.10
CA ALA A 15 -0.73 -9.69 0.79
C ALA A 15 -0.91 -8.34 0.07
N HIS A 16 -1.46 -7.35 0.76
CA HIS A 16 -1.57 -5.99 0.23
C HIS A 16 -0.48 -5.04 0.76
N ASP A 17 0.25 -5.48 1.77
CA ASP A 17 1.33 -4.74 2.42
C ASP A 17 2.38 -5.69 3.01
N SER A 18 3.35 -5.15 3.73
CA SER A 18 4.45 -5.90 4.34
C SER A 18 4.18 -6.35 5.78
N GLN A 19 2.94 -6.46 6.23
CA GLN A 19 2.55 -6.78 7.62
C GLN A 19 3.23 -8.06 8.13
N LEU A 20 3.36 -9.08 7.30
CA LEU A 20 3.90 -10.38 7.70
C LEU A 20 5.41 -10.33 8.05
N VAL A 21 6.09 -9.20 7.78
CA VAL A 21 7.53 -9.01 8.06
C VAL A 21 7.85 -7.67 8.72
N CYS A 22 6.97 -6.68 8.63
CA CYS A 22 7.18 -5.34 9.15
C CYS A 22 6.02 -4.88 10.05
N PRO A 23 6.24 -4.66 11.37
CA PRO A 23 5.16 -4.32 12.30
C PRO A 23 4.41 -3.02 12.00
N ASN A 24 5.01 -2.08 11.25
CA ASN A 24 4.31 -0.86 10.80
C ASN A 24 3.71 -0.96 9.40
N HIS A 25 3.84 -2.10 8.73
CA HIS A 25 3.30 -2.45 7.41
C HIS A 25 3.86 -1.65 6.22
N LEU A 26 4.52 -0.52 6.46
CA LEU A 26 4.90 0.46 5.43
C LEU A 26 6.34 0.32 4.95
N MET A 27 7.19 -0.44 5.65
CA MET A 27 8.64 -0.48 5.42
C MET A 27 9.26 0.93 5.37
N GLN A 28 8.76 1.82 6.23
CA GLN A 28 9.14 3.22 6.29
C GLN A 28 9.31 3.67 7.74
N ARG A 29 10.32 4.48 7.99
CA ARG A 29 10.52 5.15 9.29
C ARG A 29 9.61 6.37 9.42
N PRO A 30 9.39 6.89 10.65
CA PRO A 30 8.62 8.13 10.84
C PRO A 30 9.18 9.34 10.08
N SER A 31 10.47 9.32 9.75
CA SER A 31 11.13 10.34 8.92
C SER A 31 10.81 10.26 7.42
N GLY A 32 9.99 9.30 6.98
CA GLY A 32 9.72 9.05 5.58
C GLY A 32 10.78 8.19 4.86
N LYS A 33 11.90 7.85 5.52
CA LYS A 33 12.96 7.04 4.91
C LYS A 33 12.52 5.58 4.80
N LEU A 34 12.72 4.97 3.63
CA LEU A 34 12.52 3.53 3.42
C LEU A 34 13.41 2.72 4.36
N CYS A 35 12.89 1.60 4.85
CA CYS A 35 13.54 0.78 5.87
C CYS A 35 13.21 -0.70 5.68
N GLN A 36 14.24 -1.53 5.71
CA GLN A 36 14.15 -2.99 5.63
C GLN A 36 14.73 -3.69 6.86
N GLU A 37 15.00 -2.97 7.93
CA GLU A 37 15.71 -3.49 9.10
C GLU A 37 14.94 -4.54 9.91
N CYS A 38 13.62 -4.65 9.72
CA CYS A 38 12.81 -5.69 10.36
C CYS A 38 12.81 -7.03 9.62
N LEU A 39 13.30 -7.08 8.37
CA LEU A 39 13.36 -8.29 7.59
C LEU A 39 14.26 -9.35 8.25
N GLY A 40 14.02 -10.63 7.94
CA GLY A 40 14.73 -11.72 8.59
C GLY A 40 14.46 -11.80 10.10
N GLN A 41 13.23 -11.51 10.50
CA GLN A 41 12.75 -11.68 11.87
C GLN A 41 13.38 -10.71 12.91
N LYS A 42 13.76 -9.50 12.50
CA LYS A 42 14.39 -8.47 13.36
C LYS A 42 13.41 -7.38 13.81
N GLN A 43 12.17 -7.76 14.17
CA GLN A 43 11.04 -6.84 14.42
C GLN A 43 11.29 -5.83 15.57
N TRP A 44 12.26 -6.06 16.48
CA TRP A 44 12.64 -5.09 17.50
C TRP A 44 13.17 -3.76 16.95
N ASN A 45 13.61 -3.73 15.70
CA ASN A 45 13.97 -2.49 15.02
C ASN A 45 12.77 -1.53 14.87
N CYS A 46 11.55 -2.02 14.82
CA CYS A 46 10.34 -1.19 14.84
C CYS A 46 10.27 -0.36 16.15
N THR A 47 10.51 -0.97 17.31
CA THR A 47 10.58 -0.26 18.60
C THR A 47 11.73 0.74 18.66
N LYS A 48 12.91 0.33 18.18
CA LYS A 48 14.11 1.19 18.14
C LYS A 48 13.84 2.48 17.37
N HIS A 49 13.18 2.38 16.24
CA HIS A 49 12.88 3.52 15.35
C HIS A 49 11.52 4.18 15.58
N LYS A 50 10.75 3.73 16.58
CA LYS A 50 9.41 4.27 16.89
C LYS A 50 8.48 4.29 15.67
N CYS A 51 8.50 3.22 14.85
CA CYS A 51 7.89 3.20 13.52
C CYS A 51 6.36 3.37 13.54
N ILE A 52 5.68 2.97 14.64
CA ILE A 52 4.23 3.07 14.74
C ILE A 52 3.87 4.39 15.43
N HIS A 53 3.30 5.33 14.65
CA HIS A 53 2.85 6.66 15.11
C HIS A 53 3.92 7.47 15.86
N ASN A 54 5.21 7.28 15.57
CA ASN A 54 6.35 7.89 16.26
C ASN A 54 6.33 7.64 17.80
N SER A 55 5.73 6.54 18.25
CA SER A 55 5.54 6.18 19.64
C SER A 55 6.34 4.93 20.01
N ARG A 56 7.14 5.00 21.09
CA ARG A 56 7.86 3.83 21.60
C ARG A 56 6.91 2.74 22.07
N VAL A 57 5.88 3.11 22.82
CA VAL A 57 4.91 2.15 23.40
C VAL A 57 4.16 1.41 22.30
N LYS A 58 3.60 2.12 21.31
CA LYS A 58 2.90 1.49 20.19
C LYS A 58 3.82 0.60 19.37
N SER A 59 5.06 1.04 19.12
CA SER A 59 6.05 0.26 18.37
C SER A 59 6.53 -0.98 19.16
N LEU A 60 6.60 -0.88 20.49
CA LEU A 60 6.90 -2.02 21.36
C LEU A 60 5.77 -3.05 21.26
N LEU A 61 4.52 -2.64 21.39
CA LEU A 61 3.37 -3.53 21.26
C LEU A 61 3.37 -4.25 19.90
N GLY A 62 3.56 -3.51 18.80
CA GLY A 62 3.66 -4.12 17.47
C GLY A 62 4.86 -5.06 17.30
N SER A 63 6.00 -4.74 17.92
CA SER A 63 7.17 -5.65 17.91
C SER A 63 6.92 -6.93 18.71
N VAL A 64 6.26 -6.82 19.87
CA VAL A 64 5.87 -7.97 20.72
C VAL A 64 4.87 -8.86 19.98
N GLU A 65 3.82 -8.27 19.42
CA GLU A 65 2.83 -9.00 18.60
C GLU A 65 3.50 -9.79 17.48
N ALA A 66 4.34 -9.11 16.68
CA ALA A 66 5.07 -9.76 15.60
C ALA A 66 5.98 -10.89 16.08
N LYS A 67 6.60 -10.73 17.26
CA LYS A 67 7.40 -11.80 17.90
C LYS A 67 6.57 -12.97 18.39
N ILE A 68 5.38 -12.74 18.90
CA ILE A 68 4.44 -13.81 19.29
C ILE A 68 4.05 -14.62 18.06
N TYR A 69 3.65 -13.95 16.95
CA TYR A 69 3.32 -14.65 15.71
C TYR A 69 4.50 -15.45 15.15
N GLN A 70 5.70 -14.89 15.22
CA GLN A 70 6.93 -15.58 14.84
C GLN A 70 7.19 -16.81 15.71
N HIS A 71 7.13 -16.65 17.04
CA HIS A 71 7.38 -17.76 17.98
C HIS A 71 6.38 -18.90 17.80
N ASN A 72 5.13 -18.56 17.58
CA ASN A 72 4.06 -19.54 17.38
C ASN A 72 3.99 -20.08 15.94
N HIS A 73 4.91 -19.67 15.06
CA HIS A 73 4.88 -20.02 13.63
C HIS A 73 3.51 -19.79 12.98
N ALA A 74 2.84 -18.67 13.37
CA ALA A 74 1.45 -18.42 13.01
C ALA A 74 1.21 -18.38 11.49
N TYR A 75 2.22 -17.96 10.72
CA TYR A 75 2.09 -17.84 9.27
C TYR A 75 2.25 -19.17 8.51
N ARG A 76 2.66 -20.24 9.19
CA ARG A 76 2.67 -21.58 8.60
C ARG A 76 1.27 -22.10 8.24
N MET A 77 0.23 -21.49 8.81
CA MET A 77 -1.16 -21.82 8.48
C MET A 77 -1.54 -21.48 7.03
N PHE A 78 -0.84 -20.58 6.37
CA PHE A 78 -1.11 -20.26 4.97
C PHE A 78 -0.55 -21.36 4.06
N ASP A 79 -1.37 -21.85 3.13
CA ASP A 79 -0.93 -22.74 2.06
C ASP A 79 -0.29 -21.96 0.91
N THR A 80 -0.81 -20.77 0.62
CA THR A 80 -0.31 -19.90 -0.44
C THR A 80 -0.48 -18.44 -0.05
N VAL A 81 0.53 -17.62 -0.33
CA VAL A 81 0.51 -16.17 -0.15
C VAL A 81 0.68 -15.50 -1.52
N ILE A 82 -0.38 -14.88 -2.00
CA ILE A 82 -0.39 -14.13 -3.26
C ILE A 82 0.19 -12.74 -3.02
N CYS A 83 1.20 -12.37 -3.79
CA CYS A 83 1.87 -11.07 -3.74
C CYS A 83 1.56 -10.29 -5.03
N PRO A 84 1.05 -9.05 -4.97
CA PRO A 84 0.70 -8.27 -6.16
C PRO A 84 1.93 -7.75 -6.93
N SER A 85 3.14 -7.99 -6.43
CA SER A 85 4.39 -7.61 -7.10
C SER A 85 5.53 -8.52 -6.70
N HIS A 86 6.52 -8.66 -7.58
CA HIS A 86 7.77 -9.37 -7.28
C HIS A 86 8.51 -8.76 -6.08
N PHE A 87 8.48 -7.43 -5.94
CA PHE A 87 9.09 -6.77 -4.78
C PHE A 87 8.50 -7.26 -3.47
N LEU A 88 7.17 -7.32 -3.37
CA LEU A 88 6.54 -7.78 -2.13
C LEU A 88 6.79 -9.28 -1.89
N GLU A 89 6.81 -10.09 -2.94
CA GLU A 89 7.18 -11.51 -2.85
C GLU A 89 8.58 -11.69 -2.25
N GLU A 90 9.59 -11.00 -2.80
CA GLU A 90 10.97 -11.07 -2.30
C GLU A 90 11.08 -10.60 -0.83
N VAL A 91 10.33 -9.57 -0.48
CA VAL A 91 10.27 -9.08 0.91
C VAL A 91 9.66 -10.14 1.83
N LEU A 92 8.54 -10.77 1.44
CA LEU A 92 7.86 -11.77 2.26
C LEU A 92 8.63 -13.09 2.37
N LYS A 93 9.42 -13.48 1.37
CA LYS A 93 10.33 -14.63 1.41
C LYS A 93 11.36 -14.55 2.55
N THR A 94 11.61 -13.35 3.08
CA THR A 94 12.51 -13.20 4.25
C THR A 94 11.91 -13.74 5.55
N ASN A 95 10.62 -14.10 5.56
CA ASN A 95 9.98 -14.78 6.67
C ASN A 95 10.01 -16.31 6.44
N PRO A 96 10.74 -17.09 7.26
CA PRO A 96 10.90 -18.54 7.08
C PRO A 96 9.58 -19.34 7.10
N ASP A 97 8.53 -18.82 7.75
CA ASP A 97 7.22 -19.49 7.79
C ASP A 97 6.50 -19.44 6.41
N LEU A 98 6.98 -18.59 5.50
CA LEU A 98 6.43 -18.40 4.16
C LEU A 98 7.29 -19.05 3.06
N ASP A 99 8.33 -19.81 3.44
CA ASP A 99 9.22 -20.47 2.49
C ASP A 99 8.43 -21.39 1.56
N GLY A 100 8.64 -21.25 0.25
CA GLY A 100 7.95 -22.00 -0.79
C GLY A 100 6.45 -21.71 -0.95
N LYS A 101 5.89 -20.75 -0.20
CA LYS A 101 4.44 -20.46 -0.22
C LYS A 101 4.05 -19.18 -0.94
N THR A 102 5.01 -18.31 -1.24
CA THR A 102 4.74 -17.02 -1.89
C THR A 102 4.69 -17.18 -3.42
N VAL A 103 3.77 -16.46 -4.05
CA VAL A 103 3.62 -16.41 -5.51
C VAL A 103 3.25 -15.01 -5.95
N THR A 104 3.90 -14.49 -6.97
CA THR A 104 3.51 -13.22 -7.58
C THR A 104 2.30 -13.43 -8.49
N MET A 105 1.24 -12.67 -8.20
CA MET A 105 0.08 -12.53 -9.07
C MET A 105 -0.32 -11.05 -9.07
N HIS A 106 -0.08 -10.37 -10.19
CA HIS A 106 -0.44 -8.97 -10.32
C HIS A 106 -1.96 -8.76 -10.19
N ASN A 107 -2.34 -7.60 -9.64
CA ASN A 107 -3.75 -7.23 -9.62
C ASN A 107 -4.29 -7.19 -11.04
N PHE A 108 -5.45 -7.75 -11.24
CA PHE A 108 -6.15 -7.77 -12.51
C PHE A 108 -7.44 -6.99 -12.42
N LEU A 109 -7.88 -6.48 -13.56
CA LEU A 109 -9.20 -5.92 -13.72
C LEU A 109 -10.06 -6.93 -14.47
N PRO A 110 -11.35 -7.08 -14.10
CA PRO A 110 -12.27 -7.85 -14.95
C PRO A 110 -12.32 -7.21 -16.34
N GLU A 111 -12.54 -8.04 -17.35
CA GLU A 111 -12.76 -7.56 -18.71
C GLU A 111 -13.87 -6.51 -18.70
N GLN A 112 -13.56 -5.31 -19.16
CA GLN A 112 -14.51 -4.20 -19.22
C GLN A 112 -14.67 -3.79 -20.66
N GLU A 113 -15.90 -3.43 -21.03
CA GLU A 113 -16.16 -2.77 -22.31
C GLU A 113 -15.43 -1.43 -22.31
N LEU A 114 -14.42 -1.32 -23.16
CA LEU A 114 -13.71 -0.07 -23.39
C LEU A 114 -14.55 0.78 -24.34
N TYR A 115 -15.20 1.79 -23.80
CA TYR A 115 -15.88 2.78 -24.64
C TYR A 115 -14.84 3.73 -25.25
N PRO A 116 -14.98 4.07 -26.56
CA PRO A 116 -14.12 5.08 -27.17
C PRO A 116 -14.32 6.43 -26.46
N VAL A 117 -13.25 6.98 -25.95
CA VAL A 117 -13.27 8.22 -25.18
C VAL A 117 -12.41 9.27 -25.86
N LYS A 118 -12.93 10.48 -25.95
CA LYS A 118 -12.17 11.64 -26.42
C LYS A 118 -11.13 11.99 -25.38
N LYS A 119 -9.85 11.97 -25.77
CA LYS A 119 -8.76 12.42 -24.91
C LYS A 119 -8.80 13.94 -24.77
N GLU A 120 -8.62 14.43 -23.54
CA GLU A 120 -8.47 15.85 -23.24
C GLU A 120 -7.03 16.15 -22.80
N ASP A 121 -6.60 17.40 -22.96
CA ASP A 121 -5.21 17.82 -22.71
C ASP A 121 -5.01 18.21 -21.24
N TYR A 122 -5.11 17.24 -20.34
CA TYR A 122 -4.75 17.42 -18.93
C TYR A 122 -4.10 16.17 -18.34
N VAL A 123 -3.38 16.36 -17.24
CA VAL A 123 -2.81 15.26 -16.45
C VAL A 123 -3.75 14.94 -15.29
N LEU A 124 -4.24 13.70 -15.23
CA LEU A 124 -5.12 13.24 -14.17
C LEU A 124 -4.32 12.56 -13.05
N TYR A 125 -4.57 12.99 -11.81
CA TYR A 125 -4.21 12.26 -10.60
C TYR A 125 -5.48 11.82 -9.88
N PHE A 126 -5.53 10.56 -9.46
CA PHE A 126 -6.58 10.08 -8.56
C PHE A 126 -5.97 9.31 -7.38
N GLY A 127 -6.44 9.62 -6.17
CA GLY A 127 -5.94 8.99 -4.96
C GLY A 127 -6.05 9.87 -3.73
N ARG A 128 -5.57 9.35 -2.60
CA ARG A 128 -5.52 10.10 -1.35
C ARG A 128 -4.46 11.19 -1.40
N PHE A 129 -4.81 12.41 -0.96
CA PHE A 129 -3.87 13.53 -0.89
C PHE A 129 -3.04 13.46 0.40
N SER A 130 -2.00 12.63 0.36
CA SER A 130 -1.14 12.34 1.52
C SER A 130 0.33 12.18 1.11
N GLU A 131 1.24 12.32 2.07
CA GLU A 131 2.68 12.27 1.79
C GLU A 131 3.13 10.93 1.22
N GLU A 132 2.58 9.81 1.74
CA GLU A 132 2.91 8.46 1.27
C GLU A 132 2.50 8.20 -0.18
N LYS A 133 1.58 9.02 -0.74
CA LYS A 133 1.16 8.98 -2.14
C LYS A 133 1.97 9.94 -3.03
N GLY A 134 2.98 10.60 -2.47
CA GLY A 134 3.89 11.46 -3.22
C GLY A 134 3.28 12.80 -3.64
N ILE A 135 2.16 13.24 -3.04
CA ILE A 135 1.48 14.49 -3.40
C ILE A 135 2.42 15.69 -3.37
N LYS A 136 3.26 15.84 -2.33
CA LYS A 136 4.20 16.96 -2.26
C LYS A 136 5.18 17.01 -3.43
N THR A 137 5.60 15.85 -3.92
CA THR A 137 6.46 15.77 -5.11
C THR A 137 5.69 16.15 -6.37
N LEU A 138 4.44 15.68 -6.48
CA LEU A 138 3.57 16.01 -7.61
C LEU A 138 3.23 17.50 -7.65
N LEU A 139 2.92 18.14 -6.51
CA LEU A 139 2.66 19.59 -6.43
C LEU A 139 3.86 20.41 -6.91
N LYS A 140 5.09 20.02 -6.50
CA LYS A 140 6.31 20.67 -7.02
C LYS A 140 6.47 20.52 -8.54
N ALA A 141 6.01 19.41 -9.11
CA ALA A 141 5.99 19.24 -10.57
C ALA A 141 4.93 20.16 -11.22
N CYS A 142 3.74 20.24 -10.64
CA CYS A 142 2.68 21.15 -11.09
C CYS A 142 3.14 22.63 -11.08
N GLU A 143 3.85 23.06 -10.04
CA GLU A 143 4.41 24.41 -9.94
C GLU A 143 5.41 24.73 -11.06
N LYS A 144 6.16 23.73 -11.53
CA LYS A 144 7.12 23.90 -12.62
C LYS A 144 6.47 23.85 -14.01
N LEU A 145 5.32 23.26 -14.11
CA LEU A 145 4.58 22.99 -15.36
C LEU A 145 3.30 23.84 -15.41
N ASN A 146 3.43 25.15 -15.26
CA ASN A 146 2.29 26.07 -15.12
C ASN A 146 1.33 26.08 -16.33
N ASP A 147 1.83 25.73 -17.51
CA ASP A 147 1.07 25.71 -18.76
C ASP A 147 0.28 24.41 -18.97
N ILE A 148 0.52 23.41 -18.11
CA ILE A 148 -0.16 22.12 -18.19
C ILE A 148 -1.31 22.11 -17.18
N PRO A 149 -2.56 21.85 -17.62
CA PRO A 149 -3.68 21.68 -16.69
C PRO A 149 -3.62 20.32 -16.00
N PHE A 150 -3.87 20.30 -14.70
CA PHE A 150 -3.97 19.10 -13.89
C PHE A 150 -5.38 18.97 -13.32
N VAL A 151 -5.88 17.74 -13.29
CA VAL A 151 -7.14 17.40 -12.63
C VAL A 151 -6.85 16.40 -11.50
N PHE A 152 -7.21 16.77 -10.27
CA PHE A 152 -6.99 15.93 -9.10
C PHE A 152 -8.33 15.42 -8.56
N ALA A 153 -8.45 14.08 -8.47
CA ALA A 153 -9.62 13.39 -7.94
C ALA A 153 -9.25 12.68 -6.62
N GLY A 154 -9.68 13.25 -5.50
CA GLY A 154 -9.38 12.66 -4.20
C GLY A 154 -9.67 13.60 -3.03
N LYS A 155 -9.25 13.15 -1.84
CA LYS A 155 -9.27 13.92 -0.59
C LYS A 155 -8.11 13.48 0.29
N GLY A 156 -7.69 14.33 1.22
CA GLY A 156 -6.66 13.98 2.20
C GLY A 156 -6.10 15.17 2.97
N PRO A 157 -5.14 14.92 3.86
CA PRO A 157 -4.55 15.95 4.71
C PRO A 157 -3.91 17.12 3.95
N LEU A 158 -3.47 16.88 2.69
CA LEU A 158 -2.80 17.88 1.85
C LEU A 158 -3.77 18.58 0.85
N GLU A 159 -5.09 18.51 1.09
CA GLU A 159 -6.10 19.10 0.20
C GLU A 159 -5.95 20.63 0.09
N ASN A 160 -5.59 21.30 1.17
CA ASN A 160 -5.37 22.75 1.15
C ASN A 160 -4.19 23.12 0.25
N GLU A 161 -3.11 22.35 0.27
CA GLU A 161 -1.94 22.58 -0.59
C GLU A 161 -2.29 22.35 -2.07
N VAL A 162 -3.09 21.32 -2.37
CA VAL A 162 -3.60 21.04 -3.72
C VAL A 162 -4.42 22.22 -4.26
N ASN A 163 -5.29 22.80 -3.43
CA ASN A 163 -6.19 23.88 -3.84
C ASN A 163 -5.49 25.25 -4.03
N GLN A 164 -4.21 25.37 -3.65
CA GLN A 164 -3.45 26.62 -3.82
C GLN A 164 -2.91 26.81 -5.25
N LEU A 165 -2.78 25.74 -6.02
CA LEU A 165 -2.21 25.80 -7.36
C LEU A 165 -3.27 26.15 -8.42
N LYS A 166 -2.96 27.18 -9.23
CA LYS A 166 -3.89 27.71 -10.24
C LYS A 166 -4.15 26.75 -11.41
N ASN A 167 -3.15 25.95 -11.77
CA ASN A 167 -3.22 24.97 -12.86
C ASN A 167 -3.71 23.57 -12.40
N VAL A 168 -4.17 23.45 -11.13
CA VAL A 168 -4.72 22.22 -10.57
C VAL A 168 -6.21 22.41 -10.28
N LYS A 169 -7.06 21.62 -10.92
CA LYS A 169 -8.49 21.54 -10.64
C LYS A 169 -8.78 20.34 -9.73
N ASN A 170 -9.11 20.62 -8.46
CA ASN A 170 -9.56 19.57 -7.54
C ASN A 170 -11.05 19.30 -7.75
N ILE A 171 -11.40 18.07 -8.17
CA ILE A 171 -12.79 17.62 -8.39
C ILE A 171 -13.33 16.81 -7.20
N GLY A 172 -12.57 16.71 -6.12
CA GLY A 172 -12.95 16.00 -4.91
C GLY A 172 -12.93 14.48 -5.07
N PHE A 173 -13.49 13.79 -4.07
CA PHE A 173 -13.55 12.34 -4.08
C PHE A 173 -14.56 11.83 -5.10
N THR A 174 -14.10 11.01 -6.03
CA THR A 174 -14.89 10.48 -7.16
C THR A 174 -14.90 8.96 -7.15
N LYS A 175 -16.04 8.32 -7.36
CA LYS A 175 -16.22 6.85 -7.36
C LYS A 175 -16.76 6.33 -8.71
N GLY A 176 -16.42 5.06 -9.03
CA GLY A 176 -17.05 4.26 -10.08
C GLY A 176 -17.03 4.88 -11.46
N LYS A 177 -18.16 4.82 -12.18
CA LYS A 177 -18.27 5.31 -13.58
C LYS A 177 -17.77 6.74 -13.76
N LYS A 178 -17.99 7.63 -12.78
CA LYS A 178 -17.56 9.03 -12.87
C LYS A 178 -16.04 9.18 -12.87
N LEU A 179 -15.31 8.32 -12.12
CA LEU A 179 -13.86 8.28 -12.17
C LEU A 179 -13.37 7.80 -13.53
N TYR A 180 -13.95 6.71 -14.04
CA TYR A 180 -13.62 6.20 -15.36
C TYR A 180 -13.91 7.24 -16.45
N GLN A 181 -15.04 7.92 -16.39
CA GLN A 181 -15.35 9.02 -17.32
C GLN A 181 -14.32 10.15 -17.25
N THR A 182 -13.82 10.49 -16.06
CA THR A 182 -12.77 11.50 -15.89
C THR A 182 -11.39 10.96 -16.32
N CYS A 183 -11.11 9.67 -16.14
CA CYS A 183 -9.87 9.04 -16.63
C CYS A 183 -9.84 8.88 -18.16
N LEU A 184 -11.02 8.85 -18.75
CA LEU A 184 -11.21 8.56 -20.16
C LEU A 184 -11.54 9.83 -20.96
N LEU A 185 -11.69 10.97 -20.30
CA LEU A 185 -11.75 12.29 -20.90
C LEU A 185 -10.35 12.86 -21.03
#